data_e5ab1683f1bc44291dba66bd962eabe4
#
_entry.id   e5ab1683f1bc44291dba66bd962eabe4
#
_cell.length_a   1.000
_cell.length_b   1.000
_cell.length_c   1.000
_cell.angle_alpha   90.00
_cell.angle_beta   90.00
_cell.angle_gamma   90.00
#
_symmetry.space_group_name_H-M   'P 1'
#
loop_
_entity.id
_entity.type
_entity.pdbx_description
1 polymer ?
#
loop_
_entity_poly.entity_id
_entity_poly.type
_entity_poly.pdbx_seq_one_letter_code
_entity_poly.pdbx_strand_id
1 'polypeptide(L)'
;MKRYIIIGITLCWCTLTFAQDRKPWPLRVLNSIKTYIDSSAVRGIAPNYIQIPKKPWALVLKYKTNDMDLHSTSTMNREMMAENGINGELNWESSFNPRNESSIGGWIGYRGYGLGYSFSLHRTNGHNFSIGFTGANYGVNLRTRSFNTRDLDTKIWGYDDEDGPFEIPFEETETWDDIKVKTVIFDGFYMFNGKRFSYAAGYDQSSVQKRSAGSFMLGLMWFQTSIDYARPLNGLLIQLLGGVGRIKLHEGSIGVGYSYNWVPVKNLLFNITAMPMLVVYNRTKAYLYDSNYDLFLEDGEVSPTGKYPVPDDLKWQDDITLYEVSSITKHSKLSFNFDARASITYNFNRYFLNVYGQLNHWKNKIDNNRIKLTDWYINASLGFRF
;
A
#
# COMPACT_ATOMS: atom_id res chain seq x y z
N MET A 1 24.71 12.86 3.79
CA MET A 1 23.82 13.22 2.69
C MET A 1 24.10 14.58 2.06
N LYS A 2 24.30 15.68 2.81
CA LYS A 2 24.56 17.02 2.22
C LYS A 2 25.80 17.12 1.29
N ARG A 3 26.86 16.35 1.52
CA ARG A 3 28.09 16.38 0.71
C ARG A 3 27.94 15.78 -0.70
N TYR A 4 27.08 14.79 -0.88
CA TYR A 4 26.84 14.14 -2.18
C TYR A 4 25.94 14.95 -3.11
N ILE A 5 25.02 15.76 -2.55
CA ILE A 5 24.16 16.68 -3.31
C ILE A 5 25.01 17.81 -3.93
N ILE A 6 26.01 18.34 -3.18
CA ILE A 6 26.90 19.39 -3.66
C ILE A 6 27.79 18.87 -4.79
N ILE A 7 28.32 17.63 -4.67
CA ILE A 7 29.13 17.00 -5.72
C ILE A 7 28.31 16.75 -6.99
N GLY A 8 27.05 16.33 -6.85
CA GLY A 8 26.13 16.16 -7.99
C GLY A 8 25.81 17.47 -8.72
N ILE A 9 25.62 18.55 -8.00
CA ILE A 9 25.37 19.90 -8.57
C ILE A 9 26.64 20.46 -9.22
N THR A 10 27.81 20.27 -8.62
CA THR A 10 29.07 20.75 -9.16
C THR A 10 29.49 19.99 -10.42
N LEU A 11 29.26 18.68 -10.49
CA LEU A 11 29.46 17.87 -11.70
C LEU A 11 28.51 18.29 -12.83
N CYS A 12 27.28 18.68 -12.53
CA CYS A 12 26.33 19.18 -13.51
C CYS A 12 26.75 20.55 -14.07
N TRP A 13 27.44 21.38 -13.29
CA TRP A 13 27.92 22.71 -13.74
C TRP A 13 29.20 22.62 -14.55
N CYS A 14 30.12 21.72 -14.25
CA CYS A 14 31.36 21.56 -15.02
C CYS A 14 31.15 21.03 -16.45
N THR A 15 30.02 20.36 -16.71
CA THR A 15 29.70 19.88 -18.08
C THR A 15 29.04 20.94 -18.97
N LEU A 16 28.65 22.10 -18.42
CA LEU A 16 28.00 23.18 -19.18
C LEU A 16 28.98 24.12 -19.94
N THR A 17 30.29 24.00 -19.73
CA THR A 17 31.28 24.95 -20.28
C THR A 17 31.99 24.51 -21.54
N PHE A 18 31.73 23.33 -22.11
CA PHE A 18 32.34 22.86 -23.34
C PHE A 18 31.32 22.31 -24.35
N ALA A 19 30.63 23.15 -25.05
CA ALA A 19 29.98 22.73 -26.31
C ALA A 19 29.58 23.90 -27.19
N GLN A 20 30.41 24.17 -28.17
CA GLN A 20 30.05 24.90 -29.36
C GLN A 20 28.99 24.09 -30.14
N ASP A 21 27.80 24.69 -30.35
CA ASP A 21 26.71 24.29 -31.26
C ASP A 21 25.99 22.95 -31.11
N ARG A 22 26.29 22.13 -30.14
CA ARG A 22 25.46 20.93 -29.83
C ARG A 22 24.86 21.06 -28.43
N LYS A 23 23.52 20.98 -28.33
CA LYS A 23 22.82 20.92 -27.04
C LYS A 23 23.54 19.94 -26.14
N PRO A 24 23.83 20.29 -24.86
CA PRO A 24 24.47 19.38 -23.88
C PRO A 24 23.77 18.02 -23.83
N TRP A 25 24.53 16.96 -23.64
CA TRP A 25 23.99 15.59 -23.66
C TRP A 25 22.77 15.40 -22.74
N PRO A 26 22.67 16.01 -21.52
CA PRO A 26 21.47 15.89 -20.70
C PRO A 26 20.23 16.49 -21.38
N LEU A 27 20.37 17.62 -22.07
CA LEU A 27 19.27 18.24 -22.82
C LEU A 27 18.86 17.41 -24.03
N ARG A 28 19.80 16.69 -24.67
CA ARG A 28 19.47 15.74 -25.76
C ARG A 28 18.66 14.56 -25.22
N VAL A 29 19.06 13.98 -24.09
CA VAL A 29 18.34 12.90 -23.43
C VAL A 29 16.94 13.37 -23.03
N LEU A 30 16.81 14.51 -22.38
CA LEU A 30 15.51 15.11 -22.01
C LEU A 30 14.61 15.36 -23.22
N ASN A 31 15.16 15.89 -24.33
CA ASN A 31 14.39 16.09 -25.56
C ASN A 31 13.95 14.75 -26.18
N SER A 32 14.81 13.72 -26.16
CA SER A 32 14.45 12.39 -26.66
C SER A 32 13.33 11.76 -25.83
N ILE A 33 13.43 11.86 -24.51
CA ILE A 33 12.37 11.40 -23.58
C ILE A 33 11.08 12.17 -23.86
N LYS A 34 11.13 13.50 -23.96
CA LYS A 34 9.96 14.32 -24.27
C LYS A 34 9.32 13.92 -25.60
N THR A 35 10.12 13.76 -26.68
CA THR A 35 9.64 13.34 -27.99
C THR A 35 8.98 11.95 -27.94
N TYR A 36 9.58 11.03 -27.21
CA TYR A 36 9.00 9.71 -26.97
C TYR A 36 7.65 9.81 -26.27
N ILE A 37 7.55 10.57 -25.17
CA ILE A 37 6.31 10.78 -24.42
C ILE A 37 5.25 11.43 -25.30
N ASP A 38 5.58 12.52 -26.02
CA ASP A 38 4.64 13.20 -26.92
C ASP A 38 4.12 12.27 -28.01
N SER A 39 5.00 11.44 -28.60
CA SER A 39 4.60 10.47 -29.61
C SER A 39 3.75 9.34 -29.06
N SER A 40 4.09 8.82 -27.88
CA SER A 40 3.36 7.72 -27.23
C SER A 40 1.95 8.13 -26.82
N ALA A 41 1.76 9.38 -26.42
CA ALA A 41 0.46 9.92 -26.02
C ALA A 41 -0.56 9.99 -27.16
N VAL A 42 -0.10 10.15 -28.41
CA VAL A 42 -0.98 10.28 -29.60
C VAL A 42 -0.99 9.05 -30.50
N ARG A 43 -0.02 8.15 -30.31
CA ARG A 43 0.16 6.99 -31.19
C ARG A 43 -1.02 6.02 -31.10
N GLY A 44 -1.66 5.78 -32.27
CA GLY A 44 -2.69 4.74 -32.43
C GLY A 44 -4.07 5.09 -31.87
N ILE A 45 -4.29 6.31 -31.33
CA ILE A 45 -5.61 6.75 -30.86
C ILE A 45 -6.51 7.21 -32.00
N ALA A 46 -7.82 7.03 -31.83
CA ALA A 46 -8.85 7.55 -32.73
C ALA A 46 -9.36 8.91 -32.21
N PRO A 47 -9.12 10.04 -32.93
CA PRO A 47 -9.47 11.37 -32.43
C PRO A 47 -10.96 11.63 -32.23
N ASN A 48 -11.83 10.83 -32.82
CA ASN A 48 -13.28 10.87 -32.62
C ASN A 48 -13.69 10.20 -31.30
N TYR A 49 -12.85 9.38 -30.66
CA TYR A 49 -13.08 8.75 -29.36
C TYR A 49 -12.28 9.39 -28.25
N ILE A 50 -11.02 9.78 -28.52
CA ILE A 50 -10.09 10.27 -27.50
C ILE A 50 -9.52 11.60 -27.98
N GLN A 51 -9.49 12.58 -27.09
CA GLN A 51 -8.86 13.86 -27.29
C GLN A 51 -7.65 13.99 -26.34
N ILE A 52 -6.50 14.31 -26.92
CA ILE A 52 -5.33 14.71 -26.13
C ILE A 52 -5.39 16.23 -25.89
N PRO A 53 -5.35 16.69 -24.63
CA PRO A 53 -5.36 18.11 -24.33
C PRO A 53 -4.19 18.84 -24.99
N LYS A 54 -4.43 20.04 -25.51
CA LYS A 54 -3.37 20.88 -26.13
C LYS A 54 -2.29 21.25 -25.13
N LYS A 55 -2.68 21.45 -23.86
CA LYS A 55 -1.78 21.76 -22.75
C LYS A 55 -1.28 20.44 -22.15
N PRO A 56 0.05 20.16 -22.21
CA PRO A 56 0.58 18.85 -21.85
C PRO A 56 0.82 18.65 -20.36
N TRP A 57 0.99 19.73 -19.63
CA TRP A 57 1.22 19.69 -18.19
C TRP A 57 -0.10 19.69 -17.40
N ALA A 58 -0.13 19.01 -16.31
CA ALA A 58 -1.23 19.05 -15.35
C ALA A 58 -0.66 19.18 -13.93
N LEU A 59 -1.26 20.08 -13.15
CA LEU A 59 -1.07 20.20 -11.71
C LEU A 59 -2.39 19.80 -11.05
N VAL A 60 -2.34 18.91 -10.07
CA VAL A 60 -3.51 18.33 -9.44
C VAL A 60 -3.39 18.43 -7.93
N LEU A 61 -4.38 19.04 -7.29
CA LEU A 61 -4.59 18.95 -5.86
C LEU A 61 -5.43 17.70 -5.59
N LYS A 62 -5.00 16.90 -4.62
CA LYS A 62 -5.66 15.62 -4.26
C LYS A 62 -6.02 15.60 -2.79
N TYR A 63 -7.24 15.19 -2.51
CA TYR A 63 -7.69 14.74 -1.19
C TYR A 63 -7.98 13.25 -1.29
N LYS A 64 -7.42 12.47 -0.42
CA LYS A 64 -7.57 11.01 -0.40
C LYS A 64 -8.00 10.57 0.99
N THR A 65 -9.01 9.73 1.04
CA THR A 65 -9.32 8.93 2.22
C THR A 65 -9.12 7.47 1.90
N ASN A 66 -8.55 6.74 2.82
CA ASN A 66 -8.28 5.32 2.64
C ASN A 66 -8.42 4.57 3.95
N ASP A 67 -8.71 3.32 3.81
CA ASP A 67 -8.77 2.37 4.90
C ASP A 67 -8.05 1.10 4.49
N MET A 68 -7.42 0.45 5.45
CA MET A 68 -6.74 -0.82 5.28
C MET A 68 -7.14 -1.73 6.43
N ASP A 69 -7.97 -2.70 6.14
CA ASP A 69 -8.40 -3.72 7.09
C ASP A 69 -7.54 -4.98 6.89
N LEU A 70 -6.68 -5.26 7.84
CA LEU A 70 -5.90 -6.48 7.92
C LEU A 70 -6.49 -7.36 9.03
N HIS A 71 -7.08 -8.44 8.63
CA HIS A 71 -7.69 -9.40 9.52
C HIS A 71 -6.89 -10.71 9.51
N SER A 72 -6.39 -11.10 10.66
CA SER A 72 -5.62 -12.32 10.85
C SER A 72 -6.29 -13.22 11.85
N THR A 73 -6.54 -14.47 11.49
CA THR A 73 -7.01 -15.50 12.40
C THR A 73 -5.97 -16.60 12.49
N SER A 74 -5.67 -17.05 13.70
CA SER A 74 -4.77 -18.16 13.95
C SER A 74 -5.43 -19.15 14.93
N THR A 75 -5.15 -20.44 14.73
CA THR A 75 -5.60 -21.51 15.61
C THR A 75 -4.39 -22.33 16.01
N MET A 76 -4.12 -22.41 17.30
CA MET A 76 -3.25 -23.42 17.88
C MET A 76 -4.08 -24.65 18.18
N ASN A 77 -3.78 -25.74 17.49
CA ASN A 77 -4.48 -27.02 17.72
C ASN A 77 -4.00 -27.69 19.00
N ARG A 78 -4.70 -28.75 19.41
CA ARG A 78 -4.40 -29.52 20.64
C ARG A 78 -2.96 -30.02 20.70
N GLU A 79 -2.37 -30.45 19.58
CA GLU A 79 -0.97 -30.92 19.56
C GLU A 79 0.01 -29.79 19.92
N MET A 80 -0.18 -28.61 19.33
CA MET A 80 0.66 -27.43 19.61
C MET A 80 0.47 -26.92 21.04
N MET A 81 -0.73 -27.03 21.59
CA MET A 81 -1.04 -26.62 22.95
C MET A 81 -0.45 -27.60 23.97
N ALA A 82 -0.52 -28.91 23.70
CA ALA A 82 0.04 -29.95 24.55
C ALA A 82 1.57 -29.86 24.70
N GLU A 83 2.27 -29.44 23.66
CA GLU A 83 3.72 -29.13 23.71
C GLU A 83 4.04 -28.01 24.72
N ASN A 84 3.07 -27.13 25.00
CA ASN A 84 3.18 -26.04 25.98
C ASN A 84 2.46 -26.37 27.31
N GLY A 85 2.07 -27.64 27.55
CA GLY A 85 1.43 -28.10 28.78
C GLY A 85 -0.02 -27.65 28.95
N ILE A 86 -0.69 -27.26 27.88
CA ILE A 86 -2.10 -26.84 27.89
C ILE A 86 -2.93 -27.85 27.11
N ASN A 87 -3.96 -28.37 27.72
CA ASN A 87 -4.90 -29.33 27.10
C ASN A 87 -6.09 -28.55 26.53
N GLY A 88 -6.06 -28.25 25.19
CA GLY A 88 -7.16 -27.53 24.62
C GLY A 88 -6.87 -26.93 23.23
N GLU A 89 -7.69 -26.00 22.81
CA GLU A 89 -7.53 -25.23 21.61
C GLU A 89 -7.51 -23.73 21.92
N LEU A 90 -6.60 -23.01 21.29
CA LEU A 90 -6.52 -21.57 21.39
C LEU A 90 -6.70 -20.95 20.01
N ASN A 91 -7.62 -20.03 19.91
CA ASN A 91 -7.85 -19.22 18.73
C ASN A 91 -7.56 -17.78 19.05
N TRP A 92 -6.93 -17.10 18.13
CA TRP A 92 -6.83 -15.67 18.22
C TRP A 92 -7.21 -15.00 16.89
N GLU A 93 -7.79 -13.84 17.00
CA GLU A 93 -8.17 -12.99 15.90
C GLU A 93 -7.60 -11.60 16.16
N SER A 94 -6.79 -11.12 15.21
CA SER A 94 -6.28 -9.76 15.27
C SER A 94 -6.81 -8.99 14.07
N SER A 95 -7.45 -7.89 14.34
CA SER A 95 -7.93 -6.93 13.35
C SER A 95 -7.12 -5.65 13.47
N PHE A 96 -6.44 -5.33 12.40
CA PHE A 96 -5.67 -4.11 12.27
C PHE A 96 -6.42 -3.19 11.33
N ASN A 97 -7.18 -2.27 11.91
CA ASN A 97 -8.03 -1.32 11.20
C ASN A 97 -7.63 0.12 11.57
N PRO A 98 -6.55 0.65 10.97
CA PRO A 98 -6.22 2.05 11.19
C PRO A 98 -7.39 2.90 10.71
N ARG A 99 -8.00 3.64 11.64
CA ARG A 99 -9.13 4.53 11.36
C ARG A 99 -8.89 5.34 10.11
N ASN A 100 -9.93 5.53 9.29
CA ASN A 100 -9.92 6.24 8.01
C ASN A 100 -8.85 7.33 7.92
N GLU A 101 -7.76 7.03 7.25
CA GLU A 101 -6.65 7.97 7.10
C GLU A 101 -6.96 8.92 5.95
N SER A 102 -7.11 10.21 6.26
CA SER A 102 -7.24 11.25 5.26
C SER A 102 -5.90 11.91 4.97
N SER A 103 -5.63 12.16 3.71
CA SER A 103 -4.40 12.82 3.26
C SER A 103 -4.69 13.87 2.20
N ILE A 104 -3.85 14.91 2.20
CA ILE A 104 -3.85 15.95 1.17
C ILE A 104 -2.50 15.95 0.47
N GLY A 105 -2.51 16.25 -0.83
CA GLY A 105 -1.28 16.24 -1.60
C GLY A 105 -1.43 16.84 -2.98
N GLY A 106 -0.33 16.79 -3.73
CA GLY A 106 -0.25 17.26 -5.09
C GLY A 106 0.27 16.19 -6.04
N TRP A 107 -0.08 16.34 -7.30
CA TRP A 107 0.48 15.56 -8.39
C TRP A 107 0.82 16.49 -9.56
N ILE A 108 1.99 16.31 -10.14
CA ILE A 108 2.39 16.99 -11.36
C ILE A 108 2.70 15.98 -12.44
N GLY A 109 2.19 16.23 -13.65
CA GLY A 109 2.37 15.31 -14.75
C GLY A 109 2.49 15.98 -16.10
N TYR A 110 3.11 15.27 -17.02
CA TYR A 110 3.29 15.62 -18.42
C TYR A 110 2.80 14.47 -19.29
N ARG A 111 1.71 14.66 -20.04
CA ARG A 111 1.18 13.67 -20.99
C ARG A 111 0.91 12.26 -20.40
N GLY A 112 0.49 12.15 -19.12
CA GLY A 112 0.24 10.87 -18.45
C GLY A 112 1.44 10.30 -17.72
N TYR A 113 2.56 11.00 -17.71
CA TYR A 113 3.75 10.68 -16.92
C TYR A 113 3.85 11.68 -15.78
N GLY A 114 3.87 11.21 -14.57
CA GLY A 114 3.88 12.15 -13.44
C GLY A 114 4.23 11.51 -12.11
N LEU A 115 4.37 12.37 -11.15
CA LEU A 115 4.66 12.02 -9.77
C LEU A 115 3.78 12.81 -8.81
N GLY A 116 3.48 12.19 -7.69
CA GLY A 116 2.62 12.76 -6.66
C GLY A 116 3.18 12.49 -5.28
N TYR A 117 2.88 13.40 -4.39
CA TYR A 117 3.18 13.29 -2.98
C TYR A 117 2.00 13.77 -2.16
N SER A 118 1.68 13.06 -1.09
CA SER A 118 0.66 13.46 -0.12
C SER A 118 1.08 13.09 1.29
N PHE A 119 0.58 13.84 2.26
CA PHE A 119 0.81 13.65 3.69
C PHE A 119 -0.53 13.50 4.41
N SER A 120 -0.51 12.73 5.49
CA SER A 120 -1.67 12.51 6.33
C SER A 120 -2.10 13.80 7.04
N LEU A 121 -3.40 14.00 7.16
CA LEU A 121 -3.99 15.07 7.96
C LEU A 121 -4.15 14.70 9.43
N HIS A 122 -3.94 13.43 9.78
CA HIS A 122 -4.03 12.90 11.13
C HIS A 122 -2.63 12.71 11.75
N ARG A 123 -2.56 12.43 13.04
CA ARG A 123 -1.31 12.25 13.80
C ARG A 123 -0.46 11.02 13.41
N THR A 124 -0.84 10.29 12.38
CA THR A 124 -0.18 9.05 11.93
C THR A 124 1.18 9.27 11.27
N ASN A 125 1.64 10.53 11.09
CA ASN A 125 2.84 10.89 10.34
C ASN A 125 2.92 10.18 8.97
N GLY A 126 1.75 9.91 8.37
CA GLY A 126 1.62 9.17 7.13
C GLY A 126 2.01 10.00 5.92
N HIS A 127 2.72 9.37 5.00
CA HIS A 127 3.03 9.96 3.70
C HIS A 127 2.94 8.93 2.58
N ASN A 128 2.52 9.41 1.41
CA ASN A 128 2.39 8.59 0.23
C ASN A 128 3.15 9.25 -0.91
N PHE A 129 3.90 8.45 -1.65
CA PHE A 129 4.54 8.86 -2.89
C PHE A 129 4.00 8.01 -4.04
N SER A 130 3.81 8.60 -5.21
CA SER A 130 3.32 7.91 -6.38
C SER A 130 4.05 8.35 -7.64
N ILE A 131 4.35 7.40 -8.51
CA ILE A 131 4.82 7.64 -9.88
C ILE A 131 3.85 6.92 -10.80
N GLY A 132 3.40 7.59 -11.86
CA GLY A 132 2.52 7.00 -12.86
C GLY A 132 3.02 7.27 -14.28
N PHE A 133 2.90 6.25 -15.12
CA PHE A 133 3.20 6.32 -16.55
C PHE A 133 2.04 5.70 -17.32
N THR A 134 1.29 6.52 -18.05
CA THR A 134 0.13 6.03 -18.80
C THR A 134 0.24 6.45 -20.25
N GLY A 135 0.30 5.46 -21.13
CA GLY A 135 0.23 5.62 -22.58
C GLY A 135 -1.15 5.27 -23.13
N ALA A 136 -1.27 5.15 -24.44
CA ALA A 136 -2.54 4.79 -25.08
C ALA A 136 -2.99 3.35 -24.73
N ASN A 137 -2.06 2.40 -24.70
CA ASN A 137 -2.33 0.98 -24.51
C ASN A 137 -1.80 0.39 -23.21
N TYR A 138 -1.08 1.15 -22.41
CA TYR A 138 -0.45 0.63 -21.19
C TYR A 138 -0.49 1.67 -20.07
N GLY A 139 -0.35 1.19 -18.87
CA GLY A 139 -0.07 2.03 -17.71
C GLY A 139 0.77 1.26 -16.72
N VAL A 140 1.57 2.02 -15.97
CA VAL A 140 2.42 1.54 -14.89
C VAL A 140 2.33 2.52 -13.75
N ASN A 141 2.05 2.04 -12.55
CA ASN A 141 2.00 2.86 -11.35
C ASN A 141 2.85 2.23 -10.27
N LEU A 142 3.62 3.08 -9.58
CA LEU A 142 4.31 2.74 -8.35
C LEU A 142 3.77 3.65 -7.25
N ARG A 143 3.32 3.05 -6.16
CA ARG A 143 2.80 3.76 -4.99
C ARG A 143 3.51 3.25 -3.75
N THR A 144 3.99 4.17 -2.94
CA THR A 144 4.51 3.84 -1.62
C THR A 144 3.68 4.54 -0.56
N ARG A 145 3.44 3.88 0.54
CA ARG A 145 2.71 4.39 1.68
C ARG A 145 3.48 4.02 2.95
N SER A 146 3.59 4.97 3.86
CA SER A 146 4.13 4.73 5.20
C SER A 146 3.28 5.49 6.20
N PHE A 147 2.88 4.83 7.28
CA PHE A 147 2.12 5.44 8.38
C PHE A 147 2.35 4.65 9.66
N ASN A 148 2.02 5.28 10.79
CA ASN A 148 2.01 4.66 12.09
C ASN A 148 0.58 4.55 12.59
N THR A 149 0.29 3.53 13.40
CA THR A 149 -1.02 3.34 14.02
C THR A 149 -0.90 2.58 15.33
N ARG A 150 -1.89 2.74 16.19
CA ARG A 150 -2.07 1.99 17.44
C ARG A 150 -3.37 1.16 17.42
N ASP A 151 -4.15 1.30 16.35
CA ASP A 151 -5.45 0.65 16.23
C ASP A 151 -5.26 -0.84 15.89
N LEU A 152 -5.13 -1.65 16.92
CA LEU A 152 -5.09 -3.10 16.87
C LEU A 152 -6.17 -3.64 17.80
N ASP A 153 -7.13 -4.34 17.25
CA ASP A 153 -8.14 -5.07 18.00
C ASP A 153 -7.76 -6.56 18.00
N THR A 154 -7.68 -7.17 19.17
CA THR A 154 -7.29 -8.57 19.34
C THR A 154 -8.29 -9.28 20.21
N LYS A 155 -8.78 -10.45 19.75
CA LYS A 155 -9.64 -11.35 20.50
C LYS A 155 -8.95 -12.69 20.64
N ILE A 156 -8.93 -13.21 21.85
CA ILE A 156 -8.35 -14.53 22.17
C ILE A 156 -9.43 -15.34 22.86
N TRP A 157 -9.72 -16.50 22.29
CA TRP A 157 -10.69 -17.45 22.89
C TRP A 157 -10.24 -18.87 22.63
N GLY A 158 -10.71 -19.75 23.44
CA GLY A 158 -10.34 -21.16 23.33
C GLY A 158 -11.27 -22.07 24.05
N TYR A 159 -10.86 -23.33 24.13
CA TYR A 159 -11.49 -24.38 24.88
C TYR A 159 -10.41 -25.14 25.65
N ASP A 160 -10.53 -25.12 26.95
CA ASP A 160 -9.74 -25.97 27.84
C ASP A 160 -10.50 -27.29 28.13
N ASP A 161 -9.81 -28.42 28.08
CA ASP A 161 -10.46 -29.74 28.25
C ASP A 161 -10.95 -29.94 29.68
N GLU A 162 -10.41 -29.23 30.69
CA GLU A 162 -10.80 -29.32 32.09
C GLU A 162 -11.81 -28.24 32.49
N ASP A 163 -11.56 -26.99 32.06
CA ASP A 163 -12.33 -25.79 32.47
C ASP A 163 -13.40 -25.36 31.46
N GLY A 164 -13.39 -25.91 30.24
CA GLY A 164 -14.34 -25.58 29.17
C GLY A 164 -13.97 -24.35 28.35
N PRO A 165 -14.96 -23.67 27.73
CA PRO A 165 -14.71 -22.54 26.86
C PRO A 165 -14.26 -21.30 27.66
N PHE A 166 -13.27 -20.61 27.18
CA PHE A 166 -12.78 -19.37 27.77
C PHE A 166 -12.57 -18.26 26.71
N GLU A 167 -12.68 -17.03 27.16
CA GLU A 167 -12.34 -15.85 26.39
C GLU A 167 -11.43 -14.94 27.23
N ILE A 168 -10.30 -14.53 26.69
CA ILE A 168 -9.41 -13.59 27.37
C ILE A 168 -9.82 -12.18 26.94
N PRO A 169 -10.39 -11.37 27.85
CA PRO A 169 -10.70 -9.99 27.54
C PRO A 169 -9.40 -9.22 27.34
N PHE A 170 -9.24 -8.69 26.15
CA PHE A 170 -8.13 -7.79 25.82
C PHE A 170 -8.67 -6.37 25.91
N GLU A 171 -8.37 -5.67 27.00
CA GLU A 171 -8.69 -4.25 27.10
C GLU A 171 -7.76 -3.48 26.13
N GLU A 172 -8.33 -2.54 25.36
CA GLU A 172 -7.55 -1.57 24.58
C GLU A 172 -6.66 -0.79 25.55
N THR A 173 -5.40 -1.23 25.68
CA THR A 173 -4.45 -0.50 26.50
C THR A 173 -3.91 0.67 25.69
N GLU A 174 -4.11 1.90 26.16
CA GLU A 174 -3.53 3.12 25.59
C GLU A 174 -1.98 3.12 25.56
N THR A 175 -1.36 2.04 26.00
CA THR A 175 0.06 1.88 26.29
C THR A 175 0.88 1.27 25.16
N TRP A 176 0.26 0.87 24.05
CA TRP A 176 1.01 0.33 22.92
C TRP A 176 1.83 1.41 22.20
N ASP A 177 3.04 1.03 21.78
CA ASP A 177 3.82 1.83 20.84
C ASP A 177 3.24 1.80 19.43
N ASP A 178 3.60 2.83 18.65
CA ASP A 178 3.19 2.92 17.26
C ASP A 178 3.65 1.71 16.44
N ILE A 179 2.71 1.02 15.83
CA ILE A 179 2.95 -0.01 14.82
C ILE A 179 3.22 0.68 13.49
N LYS A 180 4.38 0.41 12.90
CA LYS A 180 4.78 1.03 11.64
C LYS A 180 4.42 0.18 10.45
N VAL A 181 3.61 0.73 9.56
CA VAL A 181 3.22 0.08 8.31
C VAL A 181 3.88 0.77 7.13
N LYS A 182 4.54 -0.03 6.27
CA LYS A 182 5.09 0.41 5.00
C LYS A 182 4.57 -0.48 3.89
N THR A 183 3.99 0.13 2.87
CA THR A 183 3.45 -0.59 1.72
C THR A 183 4.03 -0.05 0.43
N VAL A 184 4.38 -0.94 -0.48
CA VAL A 184 4.79 -0.65 -1.85
C VAL A 184 3.87 -1.42 -2.78
N ILE A 185 3.22 -0.73 -3.70
CA ILE A 185 2.36 -1.32 -4.70
C ILE A 185 2.88 -0.89 -6.07
N PHE A 186 3.19 -1.88 -6.88
CA PHE A 186 3.47 -1.70 -8.29
C PHE A 186 2.36 -2.35 -9.08
N ASP A 187 1.69 -1.61 -9.94
CA ASP A 187 0.70 -2.14 -10.87
C ASP A 187 1.01 -1.73 -12.30
N GLY A 188 0.92 -2.70 -13.19
CA GLY A 188 1.06 -2.53 -14.62
C GLY A 188 -0.11 -3.14 -15.36
N PHE A 189 -0.54 -2.52 -16.45
CA PHE A 189 -1.64 -3.02 -17.25
C PHE A 189 -1.46 -2.70 -18.73
N TYR A 190 -2.02 -3.59 -19.56
CA TYR A 190 -2.10 -3.42 -21.00
C TYR A 190 -3.56 -3.44 -21.45
N MET A 191 -3.96 -2.50 -22.32
CA MET A 191 -5.31 -2.34 -22.85
C MET A 191 -5.33 -2.74 -24.33
N PHE A 192 -6.19 -3.69 -24.69
CA PHE A 192 -6.29 -4.18 -26.05
C PHE A 192 -6.97 -3.19 -27.02
N ASN A 193 -7.81 -2.29 -26.50
CA ASN A 193 -8.54 -1.30 -27.30
C ASN A 193 -8.09 0.14 -27.02
N GLY A 194 -6.81 0.39 -26.78
CA GLY A 194 -6.29 1.74 -26.54
C GLY A 194 -6.55 2.74 -27.67
N LYS A 195 -6.92 2.25 -28.87
CA LYS A 195 -7.35 3.10 -29.98
C LYS A 195 -8.63 3.90 -29.68
N ARG A 196 -9.60 3.31 -28.95
CA ARG A 196 -10.92 3.91 -28.66
C ARG A 196 -11.17 4.14 -27.19
N PHE A 197 -10.53 3.36 -26.35
CA PHE A 197 -10.65 3.42 -24.90
C PHE A 197 -9.41 4.09 -24.30
N SER A 198 -9.61 5.03 -23.38
CA SER A 198 -8.52 5.67 -22.63
C SER A 198 -8.66 5.46 -21.13
N TYR A 199 -7.76 4.70 -20.54
CA TYR A 199 -7.63 4.56 -19.10
C TYR A 199 -7.23 5.91 -18.46
N ALA A 200 -6.34 6.65 -19.11
CA ALA A 200 -5.89 7.95 -18.64
C ALA A 200 -7.03 8.95 -18.44
N ALA A 201 -8.11 8.87 -19.24
CA ALA A 201 -9.26 9.77 -19.09
C ALA A 201 -9.99 9.58 -17.75
N GLY A 202 -9.96 8.37 -17.18
CA GLY A 202 -10.60 8.05 -15.91
C GLY A 202 -9.73 8.33 -14.68
N TYR A 203 -8.40 8.20 -14.78
CA TYR A 203 -7.56 8.09 -13.61
C TYR A 203 -6.43 9.12 -13.50
N ASP A 204 -5.80 9.56 -14.61
CA ASP A 204 -4.75 10.58 -14.59
C ASP A 204 -5.09 11.86 -15.37
N GLN A 205 -6.20 11.84 -16.12
CA GLN A 205 -6.75 12.96 -16.89
C GLN A 205 -5.79 13.56 -17.92
N SER A 206 -4.79 12.82 -18.38
CA SER A 206 -3.89 13.22 -19.47
C SER A 206 -4.55 13.16 -20.85
N SER A 207 -5.72 12.54 -20.94
CA SER A 207 -6.60 12.51 -22.10
C SER A 207 -8.06 12.76 -21.71
N VAL A 208 -8.93 12.98 -22.71
CA VAL A 208 -10.37 13.17 -22.54
C VAL A 208 -11.08 12.15 -23.43
N GLN A 209 -11.92 11.32 -22.83
CA GLN A 209 -12.80 10.40 -23.56
C GLN A 209 -14.00 11.17 -24.13
N LYS A 210 -14.25 11.08 -25.42
CA LYS A 210 -15.32 11.80 -26.13
C LYS A 210 -16.55 10.94 -26.38
N ARG A 211 -16.38 9.62 -26.52
CA ARG A 211 -17.41 8.63 -26.76
C ARG A 211 -17.18 7.40 -25.90
N SER A 212 -18.24 6.78 -25.50
CA SER A 212 -18.17 5.54 -24.71
C SER A 212 -17.41 4.45 -25.43
N ALA A 213 -16.56 3.76 -24.70
CA ALA A 213 -15.76 2.63 -25.19
C ALA A 213 -15.30 1.76 -24.03
N GLY A 214 -15.03 0.49 -24.32
CA GLY A 214 -14.44 -0.43 -23.35
C GLY A 214 -13.21 -1.12 -23.91
N SER A 215 -12.48 -1.76 -23.01
CA SER A 215 -11.30 -2.54 -23.35
C SER A 215 -11.14 -3.74 -22.43
N PHE A 216 -10.81 -4.88 -22.97
CA PHE A 216 -10.16 -5.93 -22.21
C PHE A 216 -8.79 -5.45 -21.76
N MET A 217 -8.38 -5.93 -20.60
CA MET A 217 -7.11 -5.56 -19.95
C MET A 217 -6.38 -6.82 -19.50
N LEU A 218 -5.06 -6.79 -19.62
CA LEU A 218 -4.16 -7.69 -18.93
C LEU A 218 -3.47 -6.87 -17.84
N GLY A 219 -3.43 -7.37 -16.62
CA GLY A 219 -2.83 -6.70 -15.49
C GLY A 219 -1.78 -7.55 -14.79
N LEU A 220 -0.82 -6.89 -14.20
CA LEU A 220 0.11 -7.45 -13.23
C LEU A 220 0.16 -6.53 -12.02
N MET A 221 0.30 -7.11 -10.84
CA MET A 221 0.42 -6.37 -9.59
C MET A 221 1.50 -7.02 -8.72
N TRP A 222 2.34 -6.18 -8.15
CA TRP A 222 3.25 -6.54 -7.09
C TRP A 222 2.90 -5.74 -5.85
N PHE A 223 2.63 -6.44 -4.76
CA PHE A 223 2.30 -5.88 -3.48
C PHE A 223 3.35 -6.32 -2.47
N GLN A 224 3.86 -5.35 -1.71
CA GLN A 224 4.75 -5.61 -0.59
C GLN A 224 4.29 -4.76 0.58
N THR A 225 4.09 -5.38 1.75
CA THR A 225 3.84 -4.65 2.99
C THR A 225 4.75 -5.16 4.10
N SER A 226 5.15 -4.25 4.97
CA SER A 226 5.89 -4.54 6.19
C SER A 226 5.14 -3.92 7.36
N ILE A 227 4.76 -4.74 8.31
CA ILE A 227 4.12 -4.37 9.56
C ILE A 227 5.14 -4.63 10.67
N ASP A 228 5.53 -3.58 11.36
CA ASP A 228 6.62 -3.60 12.35
C ASP A 228 6.06 -3.25 13.73
N TYR A 229 5.92 -4.25 14.57
CA TYR A 229 5.49 -4.17 15.96
C TYR A 229 6.66 -4.03 16.93
N ALA A 230 7.90 -4.24 16.47
CA ALA A 230 9.10 -4.36 17.30
C ALA A 230 9.44 -3.02 17.96
N ARG A 231 8.73 -2.72 19.04
CA ARG A 231 8.93 -1.59 19.94
C ARG A 231 8.86 -2.06 21.38
N PRO A 232 9.58 -1.44 22.32
CA PRO A 232 9.64 -1.86 23.71
C PRO A 232 8.26 -2.05 24.37
N LEU A 233 7.38 -1.08 24.25
CA LEU A 233 6.04 -1.16 24.84
C LEU A 233 5.13 -2.23 24.21
N ASN A 234 5.49 -2.75 23.04
CA ASN A 234 4.76 -3.83 22.37
C ASN A 234 5.30 -5.22 22.75
N GLY A 235 6.15 -5.35 23.77
CA GLY A 235 6.76 -6.61 24.16
C GLY A 235 5.73 -7.69 24.50
N LEU A 236 4.70 -7.34 25.27
CA LEU A 236 3.59 -8.26 25.57
C LEU A 236 2.83 -8.68 24.29
N LEU A 237 2.54 -7.76 23.39
CA LEU A 237 1.91 -8.06 22.10
C LEU A 237 2.77 -9.04 21.30
N ILE A 238 4.08 -8.84 21.26
CA ILE A 238 5.03 -9.71 20.56
C ILE A 238 5.00 -11.13 21.15
N GLN A 239 5.00 -11.27 22.46
CA GLN A 239 4.89 -12.57 23.12
C GLN A 239 3.56 -13.26 22.79
N LEU A 240 2.44 -12.55 22.87
CA LEU A 240 1.11 -13.07 22.50
C LEU A 240 1.03 -13.49 21.02
N LEU A 241 1.79 -12.82 20.15
CA LEU A 241 1.93 -13.18 18.73
C LEU A 241 2.99 -14.27 18.48
N GLY A 242 3.40 -15.01 19.52
CA GLY A 242 4.40 -16.07 19.42
C GLY A 242 5.80 -15.57 19.05
N GLY A 243 6.19 -14.41 19.58
CA GLY A 243 7.47 -13.78 19.32
C GLY A 243 7.52 -12.94 18.04
N VAL A 244 6.44 -12.86 17.27
CA VAL A 244 6.44 -12.13 15.99
C VAL A 244 6.44 -10.61 16.23
N GLY A 245 7.58 -9.96 16.00
CA GLY A 245 7.72 -8.50 16.10
C GLY A 245 7.64 -7.77 14.77
N ARG A 246 7.82 -8.47 13.64
CA ARG A 246 7.71 -7.86 12.31
C ARG A 246 7.27 -8.88 11.27
N ILE A 247 6.33 -8.49 10.42
CA ILE A 247 5.83 -9.30 9.30
C ILE A 247 6.14 -8.58 7.98
N LYS A 248 6.64 -9.32 6.99
CA LYS A 248 6.77 -8.87 5.61
C LYS A 248 5.98 -9.78 4.69
N LEU A 249 5.06 -9.18 3.93
CA LEU A 249 4.27 -9.85 2.92
C LEU A 249 4.74 -9.39 1.54
N HIS A 250 4.96 -10.32 0.63
CA HIS A 250 5.26 -10.07 -0.77
C HIS A 250 4.30 -10.90 -1.61
N GLU A 251 3.68 -10.27 -2.58
CA GLU A 251 2.74 -10.94 -3.46
C GLU A 251 2.86 -10.42 -4.88
N GLY A 252 2.87 -11.35 -5.82
CA GLY A 252 2.82 -11.08 -7.25
C GLY A 252 1.60 -11.73 -7.87
N SER A 253 0.79 -10.94 -8.58
CA SER A 253 -0.43 -11.42 -9.22
C SER A 253 -0.53 -10.96 -10.65
N ILE A 254 -1.18 -11.79 -11.48
CA ILE A 254 -1.53 -11.51 -12.88
C ILE A 254 -3.04 -11.63 -13.03
N GLY A 255 -3.63 -10.78 -13.87
CA GLY A 255 -5.07 -10.76 -14.02
C GLY A 255 -5.51 -10.38 -15.43
N VAL A 256 -6.73 -10.77 -15.73
CA VAL A 256 -7.44 -10.32 -16.91
C VAL A 256 -8.71 -9.61 -16.47
N GLY A 257 -9.04 -8.52 -17.14
CA GLY A 257 -10.17 -7.70 -16.72
C GLY A 257 -10.81 -6.96 -17.87
N TYR A 258 -11.82 -6.20 -17.53
CA TYR A 258 -12.51 -5.33 -18.45
C TYR A 258 -12.70 -3.96 -17.82
N SER A 259 -12.49 -2.91 -18.62
CA SER A 259 -12.75 -1.53 -18.24
C SER A 259 -13.67 -0.87 -19.25
N TYR A 260 -14.63 -0.09 -18.75
CA TYR A 260 -15.60 0.60 -19.58
C TYR A 260 -15.69 2.08 -19.22
N ASN A 261 -15.55 2.92 -20.23
CA ASN A 261 -15.76 4.36 -20.19
C ASN A 261 -17.14 4.69 -20.73
N TRP A 262 -18.03 5.17 -19.87
CA TRP A 262 -19.34 5.68 -20.25
C TRP A 262 -19.33 7.22 -20.29
N VAL A 263 -19.66 7.79 -21.43
CA VAL A 263 -19.73 9.24 -21.67
C VAL A 263 -21.18 9.62 -21.98
N PRO A 264 -22.02 9.87 -20.95
CA PRO A 264 -23.44 10.19 -21.16
C PRO A 264 -23.65 11.57 -21.80
N VAL A 265 -22.80 12.52 -21.43
CA VAL A 265 -22.82 13.89 -21.97
C VAL A 265 -21.40 14.37 -22.21
N LYS A 266 -21.24 15.41 -23.01
CA LYS A 266 -19.93 16.00 -23.33
C LYS A 266 -19.18 16.34 -22.05
N ASN A 267 -17.90 15.94 -21.98
CA ASN A 267 -16.96 16.21 -20.89
C ASN A 267 -17.21 15.46 -19.58
N LEU A 268 -18.29 14.69 -19.44
CA LEU A 268 -18.55 13.85 -18.27
C LEU A 268 -18.25 12.39 -18.60
N LEU A 269 -17.41 11.79 -17.79
CA LEU A 269 -16.96 10.39 -17.92
C LEU A 269 -17.26 9.64 -16.64
N PHE A 270 -17.86 8.48 -16.76
CA PHE A 270 -17.86 7.45 -15.72
C PHE A 270 -17.02 6.27 -16.21
N ASN A 271 -16.12 5.78 -15.37
CA ASN A 271 -15.36 4.58 -15.65
C ASN A 271 -15.64 3.53 -14.57
N ILE A 272 -15.68 2.28 -15.00
CA ILE A 272 -15.66 1.12 -14.14
C ILE A 272 -14.64 0.11 -14.67
N THR A 273 -13.84 -0.47 -13.79
CA THR A 273 -12.85 -1.50 -14.09
C THR A 273 -13.01 -2.63 -13.09
N ALA A 274 -12.99 -3.86 -13.59
CA ALA A 274 -13.01 -5.08 -12.77
C ALA A 274 -11.98 -6.06 -13.31
N MET A 275 -11.11 -6.55 -12.43
CA MET A 275 -10.01 -7.43 -12.81
C MET A 275 -9.78 -8.49 -11.72
N PRO A 276 -10.32 -9.71 -11.91
CA PRO A 276 -9.89 -10.87 -11.14
C PRO A 276 -8.42 -11.17 -11.43
N MET A 277 -7.67 -11.51 -10.39
CA MET A 277 -6.24 -11.72 -10.44
C MET A 277 -5.88 -13.05 -9.80
N LEU A 278 -4.98 -13.79 -10.43
CA LEU A 278 -4.37 -15.01 -9.90
C LEU A 278 -3.05 -14.64 -9.22
N VAL A 279 -2.91 -15.01 -7.96
CA VAL A 279 -1.65 -14.86 -7.22
C VAL A 279 -0.71 -15.98 -7.67
N VAL A 280 0.37 -15.58 -8.32
CA VAL A 280 1.39 -16.50 -8.86
C VAL A 280 2.63 -16.57 -7.98
N TYR A 281 2.80 -15.59 -7.13
CA TYR A 281 3.89 -15.53 -6.15
C TYR A 281 3.37 -14.98 -4.82
N ASN A 282 3.67 -15.68 -3.75
CA ASN A 282 3.35 -15.23 -2.40
C ASN A 282 4.44 -15.67 -1.44
N ARG A 283 4.92 -14.74 -0.61
CA ARG A 283 5.93 -15.00 0.41
C ARG A 283 5.61 -14.18 1.65
N THR A 284 5.40 -14.87 2.75
CA THR A 284 5.29 -14.25 4.07
C THR A 284 6.55 -14.54 4.85
N LYS A 285 7.17 -13.50 5.41
CA LYS A 285 8.32 -13.62 6.30
C LYS A 285 7.97 -12.98 7.64
N ALA A 286 7.92 -13.79 8.68
CA ALA A 286 7.78 -13.37 10.07
C ALA A 286 9.16 -13.32 10.70
N TYR A 287 9.47 -12.23 11.39
CA TYR A 287 10.69 -12.06 12.16
C TYR A 287 10.35 -12.22 13.63
N LEU A 288 11.04 -13.14 14.27
CA LEU A 288 10.85 -13.46 15.68
C LEU A 288 11.82 -12.62 16.51
N TYR A 289 11.26 -12.08 17.57
CA TYR A 289 11.97 -11.26 18.54
C TYR A 289 11.87 -11.92 19.91
N ASP A 290 12.93 -11.72 20.65
CA ASP A 290 12.99 -12.01 22.07
C ASP A 290 13.23 -10.71 22.84
N SER A 291 13.07 -10.74 24.12
CA SER A 291 13.22 -9.58 24.99
C SER A 291 14.03 -9.94 26.23
N ASN A 292 14.63 -8.97 26.84
CA ASN A 292 15.30 -9.11 28.13
C ASN A 292 14.32 -9.13 29.32
N TYR A 293 13.03 -9.37 29.09
CA TYR A 293 12.03 -9.42 30.13
C TYR A 293 12.37 -10.42 31.25
N ASP A 294 12.96 -11.57 30.88
CA ASP A 294 13.30 -12.61 31.83
C ASP A 294 14.38 -12.17 32.83
N LEU A 295 15.24 -11.22 32.45
CA LEU A 295 16.24 -10.65 33.37
C LEU A 295 15.64 -9.83 34.52
N PHE A 296 14.40 -9.36 34.35
CA PHE A 296 13.67 -8.62 35.38
C PHE A 296 12.80 -9.53 36.25
N LEU A 297 12.83 -10.85 36.02
CA LEU A 297 11.99 -11.84 36.71
C LEU A 297 12.76 -12.69 37.73
N GLU A 298 14.08 -12.55 37.82
CA GLU A 298 14.93 -13.44 38.65
C GLU A 298 14.71 -13.29 40.16
N ASP A 299 14.08 -12.20 40.63
CA ASP A 299 13.87 -11.93 42.07
C ASP A 299 12.44 -12.20 42.58
N GLY A 300 11.64 -12.98 41.87
CA GLY A 300 10.30 -13.40 42.30
C GLY A 300 9.22 -12.36 42.08
N GLU A 301 9.50 -11.34 41.27
CA GLU A 301 8.58 -10.28 40.96
C GLU A 301 8.16 -10.32 39.47
N VAL A 302 6.99 -10.14 39.29
CA VAL A 302 6.00 -10.22 38.25
C VAL A 302 6.35 -10.15 36.79
N SER A 303 5.88 -11.11 36.08
CA SER A 303 5.64 -11.18 34.64
C SER A 303 4.59 -10.13 34.16
N PRO A 304 4.75 -9.51 32.97
CA PRO A 304 3.71 -8.71 32.32
C PRO A 304 2.38 -9.46 32.09
N THR A 305 2.39 -10.77 32.24
CA THR A 305 1.22 -11.65 32.18
C THR A 305 0.38 -11.64 33.46
N GLY A 306 0.67 -10.75 34.42
CA GLY A 306 -0.10 -10.60 35.65
C GLY A 306 0.16 -11.69 36.70
N LYS A 307 1.12 -12.58 36.46
CA LYS A 307 1.46 -13.66 37.37
C LYS A 307 2.30 -13.24 38.57
N TYR A 308 2.92 -12.04 38.46
CA TYR A 308 3.84 -11.52 39.48
C TYR A 308 3.73 -9.98 39.59
N PRO A 309 3.78 -9.28 40.76
CA PRO A 309 3.65 -7.82 40.92
C PRO A 309 4.84 -7.05 40.29
N VAL A 310 4.59 -6.03 39.54
CA VAL A 310 5.62 -5.14 38.96
C VAL A 310 6.00 -4.10 40.00
N PRO A 311 7.29 -3.91 40.31
CA PRO A 311 7.71 -2.81 41.15
C PRO A 311 7.28 -1.45 40.57
N ASP A 312 6.71 -0.57 41.40
CA ASP A 312 6.23 0.78 41.03
C ASP A 312 7.29 1.70 40.44
N ASP A 313 8.58 1.37 40.65
CA ASP A 313 9.75 2.15 40.24
C ASP A 313 10.38 1.66 38.91
N LEU A 314 9.89 0.56 38.33
CA LEU A 314 10.41 0.04 37.09
C LEU A 314 9.98 0.92 35.91
N LYS A 315 10.92 1.67 35.35
CA LYS A 315 10.73 2.43 34.12
C LYS A 315 10.80 1.49 32.91
N TRP A 316 9.79 0.72 32.70
CA TRP A 316 9.66 -0.27 31.61
C TRP A 316 10.07 0.25 30.24
N GLN A 317 9.91 1.54 30.02
CA GLN A 317 10.10 2.16 28.71
C GLN A 317 11.56 2.28 28.29
N ASP A 318 12.48 2.41 29.27
CA ASP A 318 13.88 2.72 28.99
C ASP A 318 14.78 1.47 29.02
N ASP A 319 14.34 0.38 29.69
CA ASP A 319 15.19 -0.77 30.01
C ASP A 319 14.85 -2.05 29.21
N ILE A 320 13.66 -2.10 28.54
CA ILE A 320 13.28 -3.24 27.73
C ILE A 320 13.95 -3.17 26.36
N THR A 321 14.75 -4.18 26.05
CA THR A 321 15.41 -4.33 24.76
C THR A 321 14.81 -5.50 24.00
N LEU A 322 14.34 -5.27 22.79
CA LEU A 322 13.90 -6.29 21.85
C LEU A 322 15.02 -6.59 20.87
N TYR A 323 15.30 -7.87 20.65
CA TYR A 323 16.30 -8.31 19.67
C TYR A 323 15.74 -9.38 18.76
N GLU A 324 16.07 -9.27 17.46
CA GLU A 324 15.68 -10.24 16.44
C GLU A 324 16.48 -11.53 16.61
N VAL A 325 15.83 -12.65 16.88
CA VAL A 325 16.49 -13.96 17.10
C VAL A 325 16.46 -14.84 15.88
N SER A 326 15.36 -14.81 15.12
CA SER A 326 15.21 -15.68 13.95
C SER A 326 14.16 -15.14 12.97
N SER A 327 13.93 -15.86 11.88
CA SER A 327 12.84 -15.55 10.96
C SER A 327 12.29 -16.81 10.30
N ILE A 328 10.98 -16.85 10.13
CA ILE A 328 10.25 -17.92 9.46
C ILE A 328 9.78 -17.39 8.11
N THR A 329 10.02 -18.15 7.05
CA THR A 329 9.53 -17.83 5.71
C THR A 329 8.59 -18.92 5.25
N LYS A 330 7.39 -18.51 4.82
CA LYS A 330 6.39 -19.41 4.27
C LYS A 330 5.87 -18.91 2.93
N HIS A 331 5.46 -19.85 2.09
CA HIS A 331 4.83 -19.60 0.81
C HIS A 331 3.42 -20.18 0.85
N SER A 332 2.42 -19.40 0.43
CA SER A 332 1.06 -19.93 0.35
C SER A 332 0.80 -20.57 -1.02
N LYS A 333 -0.27 -21.36 -1.06
CA LYS A 333 -0.80 -21.93 -2.29
C LYS A 333 -1.39 -20.83 -3.17
N LEU A 334 -1.66 -21.18 -4.45
CA LEU A 334 -2.38 -20.33 -5.38
C LEU A 334 -3.65 -19.75 -4.74
N SER A 335 -3.82 -18.44 -4.85
CA SER A 335 -4.98 -17.70 -4.34
C SER A 335 -5.49 -16.72 -5.40
N PHE A 336 -6.69 -16.18 -5.16
CA PHE A 336 -7.31 -15.22 -6.05
C PHE A 336 -7.48 -13.89 -5.33
N ASN A 337 -7.14 -12.81 -6.05
CA ASN A 337 -7.35 -11.44 -5.65
C ASN A 337 -8.35 -10.78 -6.59
N PHE A 338 -8.80 -9.60 -6.22
CA PHE A 338 -9.71 -8.81 -7.02
C PHE A 338 -9.30 -7.34 -6.96
N ASP A 339 -9.13 -6.71 -8.13
CA ASP A 339 -8.92 -5.27 -8.28
C ASP A 339 -10.17 -4.65 -8.94
N ALA A 340 -10.86 -3.80 -8.21
CA ALA A 340 -11.99 -3.03 -8.70
C ALA A 340 -11.70 -1.54 -8.62
N ARG A 341 -12.02 -0.82 -9.69
CA ARG A 341 -11.84 0.63 -9.78
C ARG A 341 -13.07 1.28 -10.37
N ALA A 342 -13.43 2.45 -9.86
CA ALA A 342 -14.48 3.29 -10.43
C ALA A 342 -14.03 4.74 -10.42
N SER A 343 -14.41 5.52 -11.43
CA SER A 343 -14.13 6.95 -11.44
C SER A 343 -15.23 7.76 -12.11
N ILE A 344 -15.30 9.03 -11.69
CA ILE A 344 -16.12 10.08 -12.30
C ILE A 344 -15.19 11.24 -12.62
N THR A 345 -15.18 11.67 -13.88
CA THR A 345 -14.36 12.80 -14.33
C THR A 345 -15.21 13.81 -15.07
N TYR A 346 -15.11 15.08 -14.69
CA TYR A 346 -15.70 16.19 -15.40
C TYR A 346 -14.65 17.18 -15.87
N ASN A 347 -14.59 17.44 -17.18
CA ASN A 347 -13.63 18.33 -17.80
C ASN A 347 -14.28 19.66 -18.17
N PHE A 348 -13.70 20.78 -17.76
CA PHE A 348 -14.16 22.12 -18.11
C PHE A 348 -13.00 23.03 -18.47
N ASN A 349 -12.85 23.28 -19.76
CA ASN A 349 -11.77 24.08 -20.31
C ASN A 349 -10.39 23.49 -19.94
N ARG A 350 -9.60 24.20 -19.14
CA ARG A 350 -8.27 23.78 -18.64
C ARG A 350 -8.33 23.03 -17.32
N TYR A 351 -9.48 23.04 -16.66
CA TYR A 351 -9.68 22.40 -15.37
C TYR A 351 -10.38 21.05 -15.53
N PHE A 352 -10.24 20.23 -14.51
CA PHE A 352 -11.01 18.99 -14.36
C PHE A 352 -11.23 18.67 -12.89
N LEU A 353 -12.35 18.04 -12.64
CA LEU A 353 -12.68 17.39 -11.38
C LEU A 353 -12.64 15.88 -11.60
N ASN A 354 -12.06 15.16 -10.69
CA ASN A 354 -12.08 13.71 -10.74
C ASN A 354 -12.27 13.15 -9.33
N VAL A 355 -13.15 12.17 -9.23
CA VAL A 355 -13.28 11.32 -8.05
C VAL A 355 -13.08 9.89 -8.51
N TYR A 356 -12.18 9.18 -7.87
CA TYR A 356 -12.02 7.76 -8.15
C TYR A 356 -11.77 6.95 -6.89
N GLY A 357 -12.27 5.71 -6.91
CA GLY A 357 -12.05 4.72 -5.87
C GLY A 357 -11.37 3.48 -6.42
N GLN A 358 -10.62 2.82 -5.57
CA GLN A 358 -10.04 1.51 -5.81
C GLN A 358 -10.26 0.63 -4.60
N LEU A 359 -10.61 -0.62 -4.84
CA LEU A 359 -10.74 -1.68 -3.86
C LEU A 359 -9.86 -2.84 -4.28
N ASN A 360 -8.99 -3.25 -3.39
CA ASN A 360 -8.18 -4.45 -3.52
C ASN A 360 -8.52 -5.39 -2.37
N HIS A 361 -8.65 -6.66 -2.66
CA HIS A 361 -8.93 -7.66 -1.65
C HIS A 361 -8.02 -8.87 -1.84
N TRP A 362 -7.25 -9.19 -0.80
CA TRP A 362 -6.32 -10.31 -0.77
C TRP A 362 -6.72 -11.31 0.30
N LYS A 363 -6.56 -12.58 -0.02
CA LYS A 363 -6.75 -13.68 0.94
C LYS A 363 -5.54 -14.59 0.88
N ASN A 364 -4.99 -14.88 2.04
CA ASN A 364 -3.89 -15.82 2.19
C ASN A 364 -4.18 -16.82 3.29
N LYS A 365 -3.81 -18.08 3.08
CA LYS A 365 -3.90 -19.13 4.08
C LYS A 365 -2.55 -19.82 4.19
N ILE A 366 -1.97 -19.80 5.37
CA ILE A 366 -0.69 -20.41 5.67
C ILE A 366 -0.92 -21.32 6.89
N ASP A 367 -0.89 -22.62 6.65
CA ASP A 367 -1.19 -23.63 7.69
C ASP A 367 -2.54 -23.31 8.38
N ASN A 368 -2.52 -23.11 9.69
CA ASN A 368 -3.68 -22.76 10.50
C ASN A 368 -3.96 -21.23 10.54
N ASN A 369 -3.12 -20.42 9.91
CA ASN A 369 -3.27 -18.99 9.88
C ASN A 369 -3.99 -18.54 8.60
N ARG A 370 -4.97 -17.67 8.76
CA ARG A 370 -5.69 -17.05 7.65
C ARG A 370 -5.52 -15.53 7.75
N ILE A 371 -5.00 -14.94 6.68
CA ILE A 371 -4.82 -13.50 6.56
C ILE A 371 -5.73 -13.00 5.45
N LYS A 372 -6.55 -12.01 5.76
CA LYS A 372 -7.35 -11.24 4.80
C LYS A 372 -6.89 -9.81 4.87
N LEU A 373 -6.64 -9.21 3.73
CA LEU A 373 -6.31 -7.80 3.62
C LEU A 373 -7.27 -7.16 2.64
N THR A 374 -7.98 -6.15 3.09
CA THR A 374 -8.80 -5.28 2.25
C THR A 374 -8.21 -3.88 2.29
N ASP A 375 -7.83 -3.35 1.14
CA ASP A 375 -7.32 -1.98 1.00
C ASP A 375 -8.24 -1.25 0.03
N TRP A 376 -8.89 -0.20 0.51
CA TRP A 376 -9.69 0.66 -0.35
C TRP A 376 -9.34 2.12 -0.14
N TYR A 377 -9.52 2.89 -1.17
CA TYR A 377 -9.40 4.32 -1.06
C TYR A 377 -10.31 5.05 -2.05
N ILE A 378 -10.68 6.26 -1.65
CA ILE A 378 -11.36 7.24 -2.50
C ILE A 378 -10.45 8.46 -2.61
N ASN A 379 -10.29 8.96 -3.81
CA ASN A 379 -9.50 10.14 -4.10
C ASN A 379 -10.36 11.16 -4.85
N ALA A 380 -10.46 12.36 -4.30
CA ALA A 380 -11.07 13.51 -4.95
C ALA A 380 -9.97 14.47 -5.39
N SER A 381 -10.04 14.97 -6.61
CA SER A 381 -8.99 15.82 -7.16
C SER A 381 -9.54 16.95 -8.03
N LEU A 382 -8.86 18.09 -7.91
CA LEU A 382 -9.04 19.25 -8.77
C LEU A 382 -7.73 19.47 -9.54
N GLY A 383 -7.81 19.50 -10.86
CA GLY A 383 -6.63 19.66 -11.70
C GLY A 383 -6.72 20.83 -12.67
N PHE A 384 -5.55 21.34 -13.03
CA PHE A 384 -5.35 22.43 -13.97
C PHE A 384 -4.32 22.02 -15.03
N ARG A 385 -4.64 22.26 -16.31
CA ARG A 385 -3.73 22.00 -17.47
C ARG A 385 -3.13 23.28 -18.01
N PHE A 386 -1.81 23.29 -18.22
CA PHE A 386 -1.07 24.45 -18.69
C PHE A 386 0.02 24.11 -19.70
#